data_8b5d2edec881ee78fd486081893c3655
#
_entry.id   8b5d2edec881ee78fd486081893c3655
#
_cell.length_a   1.000
_cell.length_b   1.000
_cell.length_c   1.000
_cell.angle_alpha   90.00
_cell.angle_beta   90.00
_cell.angle_gamma   90.00
#
_symmetry.space_group_name_H-M   'P 1'
#
loop_
_entity.id
_entity.type
_entity.pdbx_description
1 polymer ?
#
loop_
_entity_poly.entity_id
_entity_poly.type
_entity_poly.pdbx_seq_one_letter_code
_entity_poly.pdbx_strand_id
1 'polypeptide(L)'
;MIPAERQKLLLNLINQKDVVSITQLAESLNVSHMTIRRDIQKLEEMGKVVSISGGVKMQEHLSFEPTYQDKSLLFHTQKEQIGKFAAQQIPTNTTIYLDAGTTTLEIAYRLIERDDLLVVTNDFSIAHFLMTNGQCELIHIGGTVNKLNHSSVGELAGQFLRQLSIDIAFVSTSSWTLKGLTTPDENKLPVKKALLDAANQRILVSDSSKYGKVATFHICPLTRFDRIICDKNLVEPVQHAIKELTVELITV
;
A
#
# COMPACT_ATOMS: atom_id res chain seq x y z
N MET A 1 37.91 -2.05 7.92
CA MET A 1 36.93 -1.13 7.31
C MET A 1 35.95 -0.66 8.38
N ILE A 2 35.81 0.64 8.59
CA ILE A 2 34.88 1.21 9.56
C ILE A 2 33.42 1.17 9.02
N PRO A 3 32.40 1.14 9.89
CA PRO A 3 30.99 1.01 9.46
C PRO A 3 30.56 2.06 8.44
N ALA A 4 30.91 3.33 8.64
CA ALA A 4 30.52 4.42 7.73
C ALA A 4 31.11 4.26 6.31
N GLU A 5 32.35 3.83 6.21
CA GLU A 5 33.00 3.54 4.92
C GLU A 5 32.33 2.35 4.23
N ARG A 6 32.03 1.30 4.99
CA ARG A 6 31.36 0.10 4.47
C ARG A 6 29.96 0.42 3.95
N GLN A 7 29.17 1.22 4.68
CA GLN A 7 27.86 1.67 4.25
C GLN A 7 27.91 2.49 2.96
N LYS A 8 28.92 3.35 2.80
CA LYS A 8 29.13 4.09 1.54
C LYS A 8 29.42 3.15 0.37
N LEU A 9 30.26 2.14 0.58
CA LEU A 9 30.54 1.13 -0.45
C LEU A 9 29.32 0.28 -0.78
N LEU A 10 28.52 -0.11 0.23
CA LEU A 10 27.25 -0.80 0.04
C LEU A 10 26.30 0.00 -0.85
N LEU A 11 26.10 1.29 -0.57
CA LEU A 11 25.26 2.15 -1.39
C LEU A 11 25.74 2.23 -2.84
N ASN A 12 27.05 2.32 -3.07
CA ASN A 12 27.63 2.34 -4.41
C ASN A 12 27.36 1.01 -5.15
N LEU A 13 27.55 -0.13 -4.48
CA LEU A 13 27.30 -1.45 -5.08
C LEU A 13 25.81 -1.66 -5.41
N ILE A 14 24.92 -1.25 -4.51
CA ILE A 14 23.47 -1.37 -4.70
C ILE A 14 23.00 -0.42 -5.83
N ASN A 15 23.56 0.78 -5.90
CA ASN A 15 23.18 1.75 -6.95
C ASN A 15 23.62 1.34 -8.37
N GLN A 16 24.62 0.47 -8.48
CA GLN A 16 25.08 -0.04 -9.79
C GLN A 16 24.22 -1.17 -10.37
N LYS A 17 23.32 -1.74 -9.55
CA LYS A 17 22.46 -2.86 -9.92
C LYS A 17 21.05 -2.60 -9.41
N ASP A 18 20.05 -3.09 -10.12
CA ASP A 18 18.66 -2.94 -9.68
C ASP A 18 18.40 -3.66 -8.34
N VAL A 19 18.93 -4.88 -8.20
CA VAL A 19 18.83 -5.69 -6.98
C VAL A 19 20.15 -6.41 -6.73
N VAL A 20 20.62 -6.41 -5.47
CA VAL A 20 21.85 -7.11 -5.08
C VAL A 20 21.54 -8.02 -3.88
N SER A 21 21.92 -9.29 -3.96
CA SER A 21 21.71 -10.23 -2.85
C SER A 21 22.65 -9.96 -1.67
N ILE A 22 22.22 -10.34 -0.45
CA ILE A 22 23.06 -10.26 0.76
C ILE A 22 24.37 -11.02 0.59
N THR A 23 24.32 -12.17 -0.08
CA THR A 23 25.50 -13.00 -0.37
C THR A 23 26.51 -12.25 -1.24
N GLN A 24 26.06 -11.67 -2.35
CA GLN A 24 26.92 -10.87 -3.24
C GLN A 24 27.57 -9.67 -2.52
N LEU A 25 26.80 -9.00 -1.65
CA LEU A 25 27.32 -7.88 -0.86
C LEU A 25 28.36 -8.34 0.17
N ALA A 26 28.12 -9.47 0.83
CA ALA A 26 29.05 -10.05 1.80
C ALA A 26 30.39 -10.47 1.13
N GLU A 27 30.31 -11.13 0.00
CA GLU A 27 31.47 -11.51 -0.82
C GLU A 27 32.24 -10.29 -1.32
N SER A 28 31.54 -9.30 -1.90
CA SER A 28 32.17 -8.10 -2.47
C SER A 28 32.92 -7.26 -1.43
N LEU A 29 32.48 -7.25 -0.18
CA LEU A 29 33.08 -6.47 0.91
C LEU A 29 33.90 -7.32 1.88
N ASN A 30 34.00 -8.62 1.65
CA ASN A 30 34.68 -9.60 2.48
C ASN A 30 34.31 -9.50 3.97
N VAL A 31 32.99 -9.50 4.25
CA VAL A 31 32.43 -9.47 5.59
C VAL A 31 31.33 -10.51 5.76
N SER A 32 30.92 -10.79 7.01
CA SER A 32 29.85 -11.76 7.27
C SER A 32 28.49 -11.26 6.81
N HIS A 33 27.58 -12.18 6.45
CA HIS A 33 26.18 -11.87 6.14
C HIS A 33 25.50 -11.09 7.27
N MET A 34 25.83 -11.39 8.53
CA MET A 34 25.27 -10.69 9.68
C MET A 34 25.71 -9.22 9.73
N THR A 35 26.95 -8.93 9.35
CA THR A 35 27.47 -7.56 9.24
C THR A 35 26.71 -6.79 8.16
N ILE A 36 26.51 -7.40 6.99
CA ILE A 36 25.74 -6.79 5.90
C ILE A 36 24.29 -6.52 6.34
N ARG A 37 23.63 -7.48 6.97
CA ARG A 37 22.24 -7.30 7.45
C ARG A 37 22.10 -6.12 8.41
N ARG A 38 23.04 -5.95 9.35
CA ARG A 38 23.03 -4.80 10.27
C ARG A 38 23.25 -3.46 9.55
N ASP A 39 24.14 -3.42 8.57
CA ASP A 39 24.37 -2.21 7.79
C ASP A 39 23.18 -1.87 6.91
N ILE A 40 22.56 -2.87 6.28
CA ILE A 40 21.33 -2.68 5.50
C ILE A 40 20.20 -2.16 6.38
N GLN A 41 19.98 -2.75 7.55
CA GLN A 41 18.98 -2.27 8.49
C GLN A 41 19.15 -0.77 8.79
N LYS A 42 20.37 -0.33 9.09
CA LYS A 42 20.66 1.09 9.32
C LYS A 42 20.40 1.96 8.08
N LEU A 43 20.74 1.46 6.90
CA LEU A 43 20.49 2.18 5.64
C LEU A 43 18.98 2.24 5.31
N GLU A 44 18.20 1.23 5.69
CA GLU A 44 16.73 1.23 5.59
C GLU A 44 16.11 2.23 6.57
N GLU A 45 16.58 2.28 7.83
CA GLU A 45 16.17 3.27 8.81
C GLU A 45 16.44 4.71 8.31
N MET A 46 17.55 4.91 7.60
CA MET A 46 17.89 6.19 6.95
C MET A 46 17.10 6.45 5.65
N GLY A 47 16.32 5.47 5.16
CA GLY A 47 15.58 5.57 3.89
C GLY A 47 16.46 5.60 2.65
N LYS A 48 17.59 4.91 2.66
CA LYS A 48 18.52 4.85 1.51
C LYS A 48 18.28 3.63 0.64
N VAL A 49 17.96 2.51 1.24
CA VAL A 49 17.76 1.22 0.58
C VAL A 49 16.48 0.57 1.09
N VAL A 50 16.04 -0.49 0.44
CA VAL A 50 14.92 -1.31 0.85
C VAL A 50 15.21 -2.78 0.56
N SER A 51 14.91 -3.64 1.54
CA SER A 51 14.93 -5.09 1.38
C SER A 51 13.71 -5.56 0.59
N ILE A 52 13.94 -6.39 -0.42
CA ILE A 52 12.91 -7.00 -1.25
C ILE A 52 13.20 -8.50 -1.44
N SER A 53 12.27 -9.23 -2.05
CA SER A 53 12.51 -10.63 -2.42
C SER A 53 13.74 -10.72 -3.34
N GLY A 54 14.70 -11.55 -2.94
CA GLY A 54 15.95 -11.74 -3.68
C GLY A 54 17.10 -10.81 -3.28
N GLY A 55 16.91 -9.77 -2.45
CA GLY A 55 18.01 -8.91 -2.04
C GLY A 55 17.64 -7.52 -1.55
N VAL A 56 18.47 -6.57 -1.89
CA VAL A 56 18.35 -5.16 -1.51
C VAL A 56 18.44 -4.29 -2.75
N LYS A 57 17.65 -3.23 -2.81
CA LYS A 57 17.70 -2.20 -3.85
C LYS A 57 17.77 -0.80 -3.24
N MET A 58 18.11 0.19 -4.05
CA MET A 58 17.96 1.59 -3.64
C MET A 58 16.48 1.91 -3.37
N GLN A 59 16.20 2.79 -2.40
CA GLN A 59 14.85 3.27 -2.18
C GLN A 59 14.38 4.06 -3.41
N GLU A 60 13.23 3.68 -3.95
CA GLU A 60 12.65 4.30 -5.13
C GLU A 60 11.81 5.52 -4.72
N HIS A 61 12.10 6.67 -5.32
CA HIS A 61 11.27 7.86 -5.17
C HIS A 61 10.21 7.89 -6.28
N LEU A 62 8.95 7.78 -5.89
CA LEU A 62 7.81 7.82 -6.79
C LEU A 62 7.41 9.27 -7.07
N SER A 63 7.93 9.84 -8.16
CA SER A 63 7.59 11.21 -8.59
C SER A 63 6.20 11.31 -9.22
N PHE A 64 5.76 10.25 -9.90
CA PHE A 64 4.46 10.16 -10.55
C PHE A 64 3.83 8.80 -10.29
N GLU A 65 2.53 8.78 -10.08
CA GLU A 65 1.79 7.53 -9.95
C GLU A 65 1.52 6.94 -11.34
N PRO A 66 1.74 5.64 -11.57
CA PRO A 66 1.31 4.98 -12.80
C PRO A 66 -0.19 5.15 -13.02
N THR A 67 -0.62 5.21 -14.27
CA THR A 67 -2.04 5.35 -14.61
C THR A 67 -2.85 4.17 -14.10
N TYR A 68 -4.17 4.33 -14.03
CA TYR A 68 -5.08 3.24 -13.65
C TYR A 68 -4.89 2.03 -14.58
N GLN A 69 -4.75 2.27 -15.89
CA GLN A 69 -4.54 1.22 -16.89
C GLN A 69 -3.23 0.47 -16.67
N ASP A 70 -2.12 1.19 -16.46
CA ASP A 70 -0.82 0.55 -16.17
C ASP A 70 -0.90 -0.31 -14.91
N LYS A 71 -1.52 0.23 -13.85
CA LYS A 71 -1.71 -0.50 -12.59
C LYS A 71 -2.58 -1.75 -12.74
N SER A 72 -3.59 -1.73 -13.60
CA SER A 72 -4.49 -2.87 -13.80
C SER A 72 -3.78 -4.09 -14.39
N LEU A 73 -2.76 -3.88 -15.22
CA LEU A 73 -2.00 -4.93 -15.88
C LEU A 73 -0.90 -5.55 -14.98
N LEU A 74 -0.47 -4.82 -13.94
CA LEU A 74 0.64 -5.24 -13.10
C LEU A 74 0.15 -6.01 -11.86
N PHE A 75 0.83 -7.12 -11.53
CA PHE A 75 0.60 -7.89 -10.30
C PHE A 75 -0.86 -8.33 -10.11
N HIS A 76 -1.54 -8.69 -11.20
CA HIS A 76 -2.98 -9.03 -11.18
C HIS A 76 -3.27 -10.20 -10.23
N THR A 77 -2.51 -11.30 -10.31
CA THR A 77 -2.71 -12.48 -9.45
C THR A 77 -2.60 -12.13 -7.96
N GLN A 78 -1.62 -11.30 -7.59
CA GLN A 78 -1.44 -10.87 -6.21
C GLN A 78 -2.64 -10.04 -5.73
N LYS A 79 -3.10 -9.08 -6.53
CA LYS A 79 -4.27 -8.27 -6.22
C LYS A 79 -5.54 -9.10 -6.11
N GLU A 80 -5.71 -10.07 -7.00
CA GLU A 80 -6.84 -10.99 -6.96
C GLU A 80 -6.87 -11.80 -5.65
N GLN A 81 -5.72 -12.35 -5.21
CA GLN A 81 -5.61 -13.07 -3.95
C GLN A 81 -5.93 -12.16 -2.75
N ILE A 82 -5.38 -10.95 -2.74
CA ILE A 82 -5.66 -9.94 -1.72
C ILE A 82 -7.15 -9.59 -1.69
N GLY A 83 -7.75 -9.29 -2.85
CA GLY A 83 -9.17 -8.94 -2.97
C GLY A 83 -10.09 -10.06 -2.53
N LYS A 84 -9.78 -11.31 -2.92
CA LYS A 84 -10.54 -12.51 -2.50
C LYS A 84 -10.50 -12.68 -0.98
N PHE A 85 -9.32 -12.62 -0.38
CA PHE A 85 -9.19 -12.74 1.07
C PHE A 85 -9.89 -11.59 1.80
N ALA A 86 -9.68 -10.34 1.37
CA ALA A 86 -10.28 -9.17 1.98
C ALA A 86 -11.81 -9.22 1.95
N ALA A 87 -12.42 -9.63 0.84
CA ALA A 87 -13.87 -9.77 0.70
C ALA A 87 -14.46 -10.79 1.68
N GLN A 88 -13.75 -11.87 1.97
CA GLN A 88 -14.17 -12.90 2.93
C GLN A 88 -14.17 -12.40 4.39
N GLN A 89 -13.47 -11.31 4.68
CA GLN A 89 -13.40 -10.73 6.03
C GLN A 89 -14.53 -9.74 6.32
N ILE A 90 -15.40 -9.43 5.34
CA ILE A 90 -16.47 -8.43 5.49
C ILE A 90 -17.69 -9.07 6.15
N PRO A 91 -18.05 -8.67 7.38
CA PRO A 91 -19.26 -9.14 8.07
C PRO A 91 -20.54 -8.77 7.32
N THR A 92 -21.66 -9.34 7.76
CA THR A 92 -22.98 -8.94 7.26
C THR A 92 -23.41 -7.58 7.82
N ASN A 93 -24.27 -6.88 7.08
CA ASN A 93 -24.84 -5.57 7.48
C ASN A 93 -23.77 -4.54 7.84
N THR A 94 -22.76 -4.40 7.00
CA THR A 94 -21.56 -3.57 7.24
C THR A 94 -21.48 -2.43 6.24
N THR A 95 -21.11 -1.24 6.72
CA THR A 95 -20.71 -0.11 5.86
C THR A 95 -19.23 -0.19 5.57
N ILE A 96 -18.87 -0.40 4.32
CA ILE A 96 -17.46 -0.49 3.91
C ILE A 96 -17.06 0.66 3.01
N TYR A 97 -15.79 1.03 3.07
CA TYR A 97 -15.17 1.93 2.11
C TYR A 97 -14.16 1.18 1.25
N LEU A 98 -14.32 1.28 -0.07
CA LEU A 98 -13.36 0.81 -1.06
C LEU A 98 -12.64 2.03 -1.64
N ASP A 99 -11.40 2.22 -1.24
CA ASP A 99 -10.55 3.32 -1.70
C ASP A 99 -10.16 3.16 -3.17
N ALA A 100 -9.84 4.26 -3.85
CA ALA A 100 -9.52 4.21 -5.27
C ALA A 100 -8.26 3.39 -5.56
N GLY A 101 -8.42 2.32 -6.37
CA GLY A 101 -7.31 1.48 -6.77
C GLY A 101 -7.69 0.12 -7.35
N THR A 102 -6.76 -0.44 -8.11
CA THR A 102 -6.97 -1.73 -8.76
C THR A 102 -6.99 -2.93 -7.80
N THR A 103 -6.41 -2.81 -6.60
CA THR A 103 -6.47 -3.86 -5.56
C THR A 103 -7.83 -3.88 -4.88
N THR A 104 -8.40 -2.72 -4.59
CA THR A 104 -9.74 -2.57 -4.01
C THR A 104 -10.85 -2.91 -4.99
N LEU A 105 -10.62 -2.71 -6.31
CA LEU A 105 -11.52 -3.21 -7.35
C LEU A 105 -11.63 -4.74 -7.31
N GLU A 106 -10.55 -5.46 -6.97
CA GLU A 106 -10.63 -6.92 -6.81
C GLU A 106 -11.53 -7.33 -5.63
N ILE A 107 -11.63 -6.50 -4.59
CA ILE A 107 -12.65 -6.72 -3.53
C ILE A 107 -14.04 -6.54 -4.12
N ALA A 108 -14.30 -5.46 -4.85
CA ALA A 108 -15.61 -5.16 -5.44
C ALA A 108 -16.11 -6.31 -6.34
N TYR A 109 -15.23 -6.95 -7.11
CA TYR A 109 -15.59 -8.11 -7.93
C TYR A 109 -16.16 -9.30 -7.14
N ARG A 110 -15.93 -9.38 -5.84
CA ARG A 110 -16.40 -10.45 -4.96
C ARG A 110 -17.66 -10.09 -4.17
N LEU A 111 -18.21 -8.88 -4.38
CA LEU A 111 -19.34 -8.37 -3.62
C LEU A 111 -20.67 -8.33 -4.43
N ILE A 112 -20.70 -8.91 -5.62
CA ILE A 112 -21.83 -8.81 -6.57
C ILE A 112 -23.15 -9.23 -5.92
N GLU A 113 -23.14 -10.31 -5.12
CA GLU A 113 -24.33 -10.90 -4.52
C GLU A 113 -24.62 -10.37 -3.10
N ARG A 114 -23.83 -9.43 -2.60
CA ARG A 114 -23.97 -8.88 -1.24
C ARG A 114 -24.99 -7.71 -1.25
N ASP A 115 -26.22 -8.01 -0.90
CA ASP A 115 -27.32 -7.04 -0.75
C ASP A 115 -27.40 -6.42 0.67
N ASP A 116 -26.60 -6.92 1.57
CA ASP A 116 -26.52 -6.55 2.98
C ASP A 116 -25.45 -5.49 3.29
N LEU A 117 -24.78 -4.94 2.26
CA LEU A 117 -23.70 -3.96 2.41
C LEU A 117 -24.11 -2.56 1.94
N LEU A 118 -23.58 -1.56 2.65
CA LEU A 118 -23.44 -0.22 2.11
C LEU A 118 -21.97 -0.02 1.67
N VAL A 119 -21.73 0.10 0.36
CA VAL A 119 -20.40 0.35 -0.20
C VAL A 119 -20.21 1.83 -0.49
N VAL A 120 -19.19 2.42 0.10
CA VAL A 120 -18.78 3.81 -0.18
C VAL A 120 -17.47 3.77 -0.95
N THR A 121 -17.34 4.56 -2.01
CA THR A 121 -16.10 4.63 -2.80
C THR A 121 -15.88 5.99 -3.43
N ASN A 122 -14.64 6.37 -3.65
CA ASN A 122 -14.23 7.49 -4.50
C ASN A 122 -13.70 7.05 -5.87
N ASP A 123 -13.75 5.76 -6.18
CA ASP A 123 -13.27 5.18 -7.44
C ASP A 123 -14.40 5.05 -8.46
N PHE A 124 -14.25 5.64 -9.63
CA PHE A 124 -15.26 5.57 -10.70
C PHE A 124 -15.38 4.17 -11.30
N SER A 125 -14.30 3.40 -11.35
CA SER A 125 -14.32 2.03 -11.89
C SER A 125 -15.04 1.07 -10.94
N ILE A 126 -14.81 1.20 -9.63
CA ILE A 126 -15.53 0.45 -8.59
C ILE A 126 -17.02 0.83 -8.62
N ALA A 127 -17.31 2.14 -8.63
CA ALA A 127 -18.70 2.62 -8.66
C ALA A 127 -19.45 2.14 -9.91
N HIS A 128 -18.81 2.25 -11.08
CA HIS A 128 -19.40 1.76 -12.34
C HIS A 128 -19.66 0.25 -12.31
N PHE A 129 -18.69 -0.52 -11.80
CA PHE A 129 -18.82 -1.97 -11.72
C PHE A 129 -19.97 -2.39 -10.79
N LEU A 130 -20.01 -1.86 -9.57
CA LEU A 130 -21.05 -2.21 -8.60
C LEU A 130 -22.44 -1.68 -8.98
N MET A 131 -22.53 -0.49 -9.58
CA MET A 131 -23.77 0.05 -10.12
C MET A 131 -24.39 -0.85 -11.20
N THR A 132 -23.53 -1.51 -12.00
CA THR A 132 -23.98 -2.34 -13.11
C THR A 132 -24.26 -3.79 -12.69
N ASN A 133 -23.50 -4.34 -11.77
CA ASN A 133 -23.49 -5.77 -11.46
C ASN A 133 -23.80 -6.11 -9.99
N GLY A 134 -23.69 -5.15 -9.07
CA GLY A 134 -23.83 -5.40 -7.63
C GLY A 134 -25.27 -5.25 -7.14
N GLN A 135 -25.56 -5.87 -5.98
CA GLN A 135 -26.83 -5.76 -5.28
C GLN A 135 -26.75 -4.85 -4.04
N CYS A 136 -25.53 -4.45 -3.63
CA CYS A 136 -25.29 -3.59 -2.48
C CYS A 136 -25.83 -2.17 -2.67
N GLU A 137 -26.14 -1.48 -1.58
CA GLU A 137 -26.28 -0.03 -1.60
C GLU A 137 -24.94 0.64 -1.89
N LEU A 138 -24.95 1.71 -2.68
CA LEU A 138 -23.73 2.35 -3.18
C LEU A 138 -23.77 3.86 -2.99
N ILE A 139 -22.70 4.39 -2.38
CA ILE A 139 -22.42 5.83 -2.33
C ILE A 139 -21.11 6.10 -3.05
N HIS A 140 -21.14 6.95 -4.10
CA HIS A 140 -19.93 7.47 -4.72
C HIS A 140 -19.63 8.87 -4.19
N ILE A 141 -18.39 9.09 -3.72
CA ILE A 141 -17.96 10.38 -3.20
C ILE A 141 -17.55 11.29 -4.35
N GLY A 142 -18.22 12.42 -4.46
CA GLY A 142 -17.87 13.48 -5.42
C GLY A 142 -16.62 14.24 -5.02
N GLY A 143 -16.13 15.11 -5.93
CA GLY A 143 -14.96 15.95 -5.72
C GLY A 143 -14.27 16.31 -7.02
N THR A 144 -13.01 16.75 -6.97
CA THR A 144 -12.18 16.95 -8.15
C THR A 144 -11.83 15.61 -8.78
N VAL A 145 -12.00 15.48 -10.09
CA VAL A 145 -11.74 14.22 -10.79
C VAL A 145 -10.27 14.10 -11.17
N ASN A 146 -9.60 13.10 -10.62
CA ASN A 146 -8.28 12.66 -11.10
C ASN A 146 -8.49 11.62 -12.21
N LYS A 147 -8.37 12.08 -13.47
CA LYS A 147 -8.62 11.25 -14.67
C LYS A 147 -7.64 10.09 -14.81
N LEU A 148 -6.37 10.27 -14.39
CA LEU A 148 -5.35 9.23 -14.51
C LEU A 148 -5.57 8.07 -13.54
N ASN A 149 -6.19 8.35 -12.39
CA ASN A 149 -6.47 7.37 -11.35
C ASN A 149 -7.94 6.97 -11.25
N HIS A 150 -8.80 7.50 -12.15
CA HIS A 150 -10.24 7.25 -12.12
C HIS A 150 -10.87 7.49 -10.73
N SER A 151 -10.52 8.59 -10.08
CA SER A 151 -10.96 8.83 -8.70
C SER A 151 -11.37 10.26 -8.42
N SER A 152 -12.26 10.45 -7.45
CA SER A 152 -12.54 11.73 -6.84
C SER A 152 -11.51 12.04 -5.76
N VAL A 153 -10.97 13.25 -5.75
CA VAL A 153 -9.96 13.73 -4.81
C VAL A 153 -10.27 15.16 -4.34
N GLY A 154 -9.44 15.69 -3.46
CA GLY A 154 -9.51 17.06 -2.99
C GLY A 154 -10.36 17.25 -1.73
N GLU A 155 -10.45 18.49 -1.28
CA GLU A 155 -11.05 18.84 0.01
C GLU A 155 -12.56 18.56 0.07
N LEU A 156 -13.31 18.78 -1.03
CA LEU A 156 -14.74 18.47 -1.06
C LEU A 156 -15.03 16.99 -0.81
N ALA A 157 -14.22 16.11 -1.41
CA ALA A 157 -14.31 14.66 -1.17
C ALA A 157 -13.98 14.33 0.29
N GLY A 158 -12.94 14.95 0.85
CA GLY A 158 -12.60 14.80 2.27
C GLY A 158 -13.70 15.31 3.21
N GLN A 159 -14.35 16.46 2.90
CA GLN A 159 -15.47 16.98 3.69
C GLN A 159 -16.67 16.05 3.69
N PHE A 160 -16.98 15.45 2.56
CA PHE A 160 -18.06 14.46 2.49
C PHE A 160 -17.77 13.25 3.39
N LEU A 161 -16.53 12.71 3.32
CA LEU A 161 -16.11 11.57 4.15
C LEU A 161 -16.22 11.83 5.66
N ARG A 162 -15.88 13.03 6.11
CA ARG A 162 -15.99 13.42 7.53
C ARG A 162 -17.44 13.38 8.08
N GLN A 163 -18.45 13.29 7.22
CA GLN A 163 -19.86 13.16 7.62
C GLN A 163 -20.31 11.69 7.72
N LEU A 164 -19.46 10.75 7.36
CA LEU A 164 -19.79 9.32 7.35
C LEU A 164 -19.18 8.61 8.55
N SER A 165 -19.83 7.52 8.95
CA SER A 165 -19.29 6.51 9.84
C SER A 165 -19.08 5.24 9.03
N ILE A 166 -17.83 4.77 8.95
CA ILE A 166 -17.43 3.62 8.16
C ILE A 166 -17.00 2.51 9.11
N ASP A 167 -17.54 1.31 8.95
CA ASP A 167 -17.14 0.18 9.79
C ASP A 167 -15.75 -0.32 9.38
N ILE A 168 -15.54 -0.55 8.08
CA ILE A 168 -14.28 -1.06 7.54
C ILE A 168 -13.85 -0.24 6.33
N ALA A 169 -12.65 0.33 6.39
CA ALA A 169 -12.01 0.97 5.24
C ALA A 169 -10.91 0.08 4.66
N PHE A 170 -11.06 -0.31 3.41
CA PHE A 170 -9.99 -0.93 2.62
C PHE A 170 -9.22 0.17 1.89
N VAL A 171 -8.04 0.46 2.38
CA VAL A 171 -7.19 1.57 1.91
C VAL A 171 -6.17 1.04 0.92
N SER A 172 -6.12 1.64 -0.25
CA SER A 172 -5.10 1.38 -1.26
C SER A 172 -3.91 2.34 -1.10
N THR A 173 -2.77 2.02 -1.72
CA THR A 173 -1.63 2.93 -1.78
C THR A 173 -0.82 2.72 -3.05
N SER A 174 -0.09 3.75 -3.47
CA SER A 174 0.92 3.66 -4.53
C SER A 174 2.34 3.44 -3.98
N SER A 175 2.55 3.77 -2.71
CA SER A 175 3.85 3.67 -2.05
C SER A 175 3.72 3.62 -0.53
N TRP A 176 4.50 2.74 0.11
CA TRP A 176 4.55 2.62 1.55
C TRP A 176 5.86 2.01 2.05
N THR A 177 6.19 2.30 3.31
CA THR A 177 7.34 1.76 4.03
C THR A 177 6.93 1.50 5.49
N LEU A 178 7.85 1.04 6.33
CA LEU A 178 7.63 0.95 7.79
C LEU A 178 7.28 2.31 8.43
N LYS A 179 7.64 3.43 7.79
CA LYS A 179 7.31 4.78 8.25
C LYS A 179 5.87 5.19 7.94
N GLY A 180 5.20 4.48 7.02
CA GLY A 180 3.83 4.76 6.63
C GLY A 180 3.62 4.90 5.12
N LEU A 181 2.48 5.47 4.76
CA LEU A 181 2.04 5.66 3.39
C LEU A 181 2.45 7.03 2.87
N THR A 182 2.78 7.08 1.59
CA THR A 182 3.07 8.33 0.87
C THR A 182 2.32 8.38 -0.46
N THR A 183 2.22 9.57 -1.05
CA THR A 183 1.61 9.81 -2.37
C THR A 183 2.34 10.92 -3.11
N PRO A 184 2.47 10.86 -4.45
CA PRO A 184 2.97 11.99 -5.22
C PRO A 184 1.90 13.07 -5.47
N ASP A 185 0.62 12.80 -5.20
CA ASP A 185 -0.52 13.70 -5.45
C ASP A 185 -1.07 14.27 -4.13
N GLU A 186 -0.89 15.57 -3.90
CA GLU A 186 -1.39 16.27 -2.70
C GLU A 186 -2.91 16.24 -2.57
N ASN A 187 -3.65 16.18 -3.69
CA ASN A 187 -5.10 16.15 -3.67
C ASN A 187 -5.68 14.87 -3.07
N LYS A 188 -4.89 13.82 -2.92
CA LYS A 188 -5.29 12.59 -2.21
C LYS A 188 -5.26 12.74 -0.69
N LEU A 189 -4.50 13.70 -0.15
CA LEU A 189 -4.35 13.85 1.30
C LEU A 189 -5.67 14.09 2.04
N PRO A 190 -6.56 15.00 1.59
CA PRO A 190 -7.83 15.24 2.29
C PRO A 190 -8.70 13.98 2.37
N VAL A 191 -8.79 13.23 1.26
CA VAL A 191 -9.57 11.98 1.19
C VAL A 191 -8.98 10.92 2.12
N LYS A 192 -7.67 10.66 2.01
CA LYS A 192 -7.00 9.62 2.80
C LYS A 192 -7.07 9.90 4.30
N LYS A 193 -6.82 11.15 4.73
CA LYS A 193 -6.90 11.53 6.14
C LYS A 193 -8.32 11.43 6.67
N ALA A 194 -9.30 11.97 5.95
CA ALA A 194 -10.70 11.89 6.35
C ALA A 194 -11.18 10.44 6.45
N LEU A 195 -10.79 9.58 5.51
CA LEU A 195 -11.12 8.15 5.54
C LEU A 195 -10.56 7.45 6.78
N LEU A 196 -9.29 7.68 7.11
CA LEU A 196 -8.65 7.08 8.28
C LEU A 196 -9.27 7.55 9.61
N ASP A 197 -9.90 8.72 9.62
CA ASP A 197 -10.58 9.26 10.80
C ASP A 197 -12.05 8.79 10.88
N ALA A 198 -12.71 8.57 9.73
CA ALA A 198 -14.10 8.13 9.65
C ALA A 198 -14.30 6.62 9.87
N ALA A 199 -13.24 5.82 9.73
CA ALA A 199 -13.32 4.36 9.78
C ALA A 199 -13.01 3.80 11.17
N ASN A 200 -13.84 2.83 11.61
CA ASN A 200 -13.61 2.07 12.83
C ASN A 200 -12.45 1.08 12.67
N GLN A 201 -12.41 0.37 11.56
CA GLN A 201 -11.32 -0.54 11.19
C GLN A 201 -10.66 -0.10 9.88
N ARG A 202 -9.35 0.02 9.87
CA ARG A 202 -8.53 0.48 8.73
C ARG A 202 -7.62 -0.64 8.27
N ILE A 203 -7.88 -1.14 7.07
CA ILE A 203 -7.14 -2.25 6.47
C ILE A 203 -6.38 -1.74 5.25
N LEU A 204 -5.05 -1.76 5.31
CA LEU A 204 -4.23 -1.51 4.13
C LEU A 204 -4.25 -2.75 3.24
N VAL A 205 -4.61 -2.59 1.97
CA VAL A 205 -4.56 -3.65 0.96
C VAL A 205 -3.56 -3.25 -0.13
N SER A 206 -2.47 -3.99 -0.24
CA SER A 206 -1.37 -3.63 -1.14
C SER A 206 -0.58 -4.84 -1.59
N ASP A 207 -0.26 -4.91 -2.87
CA ASP A 207 0.76 -5.85 -3.34
C ASP A 207 2.16 -5.40 -2.89
N SER A 208 3.08 -6.36 -2.71
CA SER A 208 4.44 -6.16 -2.20
C SER A 208 5.30 -5.23 -3.06
N SER A 209 4.96 -5.03 -4.35
CA SER A 209 5.70 -4.14 -5.25
C SER A 209 5.61 -2.65 -4.87
N LYS A 210 4.65 -2.30 -4.01
CA LYS A 210 4.46 -0.94 -3.50
C LYS A 210 5.31 -0.65 -2.27
N TYR A 211 5.77 -1.70 -1.58
CA TYR A 211 6.66 -1.57 -0.45
C TYR A 211 8.04 -1.04 -0.88
N GLY A 212 8.61 -0.17 -0.06
CA GLY A 212 9.94 0.42 -0.30
C GLY A 212 9.93 1.60 -1.27
N LYS A 213 8.78 1.98 -1.81
CA LYS A 213 8.62 3.22 -2.57
C LYS A 213 8.22 4.36 -1.63
N VAL A 214 8.74 5.55 -1.91
CA VAL A 214 8.42 6.77 -1.16
C VAL A 214 8.08 7.88 -2.13
N ALA A 215 7.04 8.64 -1.83
CA ALA A 215 6.62 9.79 -2.60
C ALA A 215 6.67 11.07 -1.76
N THR A 216 6.41 12.22 -2.40
CA THR A 216 6.60 13.55 -1.82
C THR A 216 5.74 13.82 -0.58
N PHE A 217 4.47 13.38 -0.59
CA PHE A 217 3.52 13.73 0.47
C PHE A 217 3.28 12.54 1.40
N HIS A 218 3.55 12.73 2.68
CA HIS A 218 3.23 11.75 3.72
C HIS A 218 1.74 11.78 4.04
N ILE A 219 1.10 10.61 4.00
CA ILE A 219 -0.33 10.45 4.30
C ILE A 219 -0.52 10.20 5.80
N CYS A 220 0.06 9.11 6.30
CA CYS A 220 -0.06 8.67 7.69
C CYS A 220 1.06 7.67 8.05
N PRO A 221 1.39 7.53 9.35
CA PRO A 221 2.25 6.44 9.80
C PRO A 221 1.54 5.08 9.64
N LEU A 222 2.34 4.00 9.52
CA LEU A 222 1.80 2.65 9.32
C LEU A 222 0.95 2.18 10.51
N THR A 223 1.24 2.66 11.69
CA THR A 223 0.49 2.39 12.95
C THR A 223 -0.95 2.91 12.97
N ARG A 224 -1.37 3.68 11.94
CA ARG A 224 -2.79 4.06 11.77
C ARG A 224 -3.65 2.91 11.26
N PHE A 225 -3.04 1.83 10.78
CA PHE A 225 -3.76 0.66 10.29
C PHE A 225 -3.88 -0.39 11.38
N ASP A 226 -5.06 -1.00 11.46
CA ASP A 226 -5.34 -2.12 12.34
C ASP A 226 -4.81 -3.42 11.72
N ARG A 227 -4.81 -3.50 10.37
CA ARG A 227 -4.38 -4.67 9.60
C ARG A 227 -3.78 -4.28 8.25
N ILE A 228 -2.84 -5.11 7.78
CA ILE A 228 -2.28 -5.06 6.43
C ILE A 228 -2.54 -6.42 5.78
N ILE A 229 -3.12 -6.42 4.57
CA ILE A 229 -3.24 -7.60 3.71
C ILE A 229 -2.31 -7.39 2.53
N CYS A 230 -1.31 -8.26 2.39
CA CYS A 230 -0.30 -8.19 1.33
C CYS A 230 -0.10 -9.58 0.71
N ASP A 231 0.52 -9.64 -0.47
CA ASP A 231 0.93 -10.92 -1.04
C ASP A 231 2.19 -11.51 -0.36
N LYS A 232 2.43 -12.82 -0.58
CA LYS A 232 3.53 -13.58 0.03
C LYS A 232 4.95 -13.13 -0.37
N ASN A 233 5.10 -12.27 -1.38
CA ASN A 233 6.41 -11.78 -1.80
C ASN A 233 6.96 -10.68 -0.88
N LEU A 234 6.18 -10.23 0.12
CA LEU A 234 6.71 -9.33 1.14
C LEU A 234 7.76 -10.06 1.98
N VAL A 235 8.99 -9.53 2.01
CA VAL A 235 10.14 -10.22 2.61
C VAL A 235 10.04 -10.36 4.12
N GLU A 236 10.54 -11.49 4.67
CA GLU A 236 10.47 -11.82 6.10
C GLU A 236 10.97 -10.70 7.04
N PRO A 237 12.10 -10.01 6.80
CA PRO A 237 12.53 -8.93 7.69
C PRO A 237 11.50 -7.82 7.85
N VAL A 238 10.79 -7.49 6.74
CA VAL A 238 9.72 -6.48 6.75
C VAL A 238 8.49 -7.00 7.48
N GLN A 239 8.13 -8.27 7.28
CA GLN A 239 7.03 -8.90 8.02
C GLN A 239 7.27 -8.87 9.54
N HIS A 240 8.51 -9.16 9.98
CA HIS A 240 8.89 -9.06 11.39
C HIS A 240 8.79 -7.62 11.91
N ALA A 241 9.32 -6.65 11.18
CA ALA A 241 9.27 -5.25 11.57
C ALA A 241 7.82 -4.71 11.66
N ILE A 242 6.90 -5.15 10.79
CA ILE A 242 5.48 -4.78 10.87
C ILE A 242 4.85 -5.35 12.14
N LYS A 243 5.16 -6.59 12.52
CA LYS A 243 4.65 -7.20 13.76
C LYS A 243 5.10 -6.43 15.01
N GLU A 244 6.32 -5.88 15.00
CA GLU A 244 6.83 -5.03 16.09
C GLU A 244 6.07 -3.70 16.22
N LEU A 245 5.43 -3.23 15.14
CA LEU A 245 4.59 -2.02 15.14
C LEU A 245 3.17 -2.26 15.68
N THR A 246 2.85 -3.47 16.18
CA THR A 246 1.51 -3.85 16.66
C THR A 246 0.41 -3.76 15.57
N VAL A 247 0.78 -3.84 14.31
CA VAL A 247 -0.14 -3.91 13.17
C VAL A 247 -0.28 -5.38 12.74
N GLU A 248 -1.50 -5.88 12.63
CA GLU A 248 -1.74 -7.24 12.15
C GLU A 248 -1.33 -7.37 10.68
N LEU A 249 -0.44 -8.30 10.36
CA LEU A 249 -0.05 -8.59 8.98
C LEU A 249 -0.58 -9.96 8.54
N ILE A 250 -1.29 -9.96 7.43
CA ILE A 250 -1.76 -11.16 6.74
C ILE A 250 -1.12 -11.20 5.36
N THR A 251 -0.48 -12.33 5.04
CA THR A 251 0.11 -12.58 3.70
C THR A 251 -0.68 -13.67 2.99
N VAL A 252 -1.13 -13.42 1.78
CA VAL A 252 -2.00 -14.28 0.96
C VAL A 252 -1.38 -14.69 -0.36
#